data_9674f54427da0cb40b636cd0ddb90773
#
_entry.id   9674f54427da0cb40b636cd0ddb90773
#
_cell.length_a   1.000
_cell.length_b   1.000
_cell.length_c   1.000
_cell.angle_alpha   90.00
_cell.angle_beta   90.00
_cell.angle_gamma   90.00
#
_symmetry.space_group_name_H-M   'P 1'
#
loop_
_entity.id
_entity.type
_entity.pdbx_description
1 polymer ?
#
loop_
_entity_poly.entity_id
_entity_poly.type
_entity_poly.pdbx_seq_one_letter_code
_entity_poly.pdbx_strand_id
1 'polypeptide(L)'
;MQTRASVEIRRADFIFKNSTVRIIANRNNPEIKLAGISVGPFEEGNEYEVFYWVAKELEKSGIAHLREDDCIDSAKLYKIQWKERAQTAGQISKPADDFYPKLRRCIRELRHEPSKTPEKVREYERVTQLAQDIVNSRLKKIVSLAAAPAQTEHTVKNLTNEEKFLYEQLSKLIQEWRTQIIECEETEE
;
A
#
# COMPACT_ATOMS: atom_id res chain seq x y z
N MET A 1 -19.24 -6.53 -12.36
CA MET A 1 -18.21 -7.56 -12.55
C MET A 1 -16.96 -7.14 -11.80
N GLN A 2 -16.48 -7.93 -10.82
CA GLN A 2 -15.25 -7.59 -10.10
C GLN A 2 -14.05 -8.00 -10.94
N THR A 3 -13.13 -7.08 -11.20
CA THR A 3 -11.89 -7.39 -11.91
C THR A 3 -10.93 -8.16 -11.01
N ARG A 4 -10.08 -9.04 -11.57
CA ARG A 4 -9.05 -9.77 -10.81
C ARG A 4 -8.17 -8.82 -10.00
N ALA A 5 -7.83 -7.65 -10.56
CA ALA A 5 -7.07 -6.63 -9.86
C ALA A 5 -7.78 -6.13 -8.58
N SER A 6 -9.11 -5.94 -8.61
CA SER A 6 -9.85 -5.52 -7.42
C SER A 6 -9.89 -6.59 -6.32
N VAL A 7 -9.78 -7.86 -6.68
CA VAL A 7 -9.69 -8.97 -5.72
C VAL A 7 -8.35 -8.96 -5.01
N GLU A 8 -7.24 -8.82 -5.76
CA GLU A 8 -5.90 -8.78 -5.17
C GLU A 8 -5.68 -7.54 -4.28
N ILE A 9 -6.21 -6.38 -4.68
CA ILE A 9 -6.18 -5.18 -3.84
C ILE A 9 -6.94 -5.41 -2.52
N ARG A 10 -8.12 -6.03 -2.55
CA ARG A 10 -8.88 -6.35 -1.32
C ARG A 10 -8.18 -7.40 -0.47
N ARG A 11 -7.52 -8.36 -1.10
CA ARG A 11 -6.70 -9.37 -0.40
C ARG A 11 -5.57 -8.70 0.37
N ALA A 12 -4.85 -7.76 -0.25
CA ALA A 12 -3.81 -7.00 0.42
C ALA A 12 -4.37 -6.17 1.59
N ASP A 13 -5.52 -5.50 1.41
CA ASP A 13 -6.20 -4.78 2.49
C ASP A 13 -6.65 -5.71 3.63
N PHE A 14 -7.12 -6.92 3.31
CA PHE A 14 -7.52 -7.91 4.32
C PHE A 14 -6.30 -8.41 5.12
N ILE A 15 -5.22 -8.76 4.43
CA ILE A 15 -3.97 -9.17 5.07
C ILE A 15 -3.47 -8.07 6.01
N PHE A 16 -3.43 -6.83 5.53
CA PHE A 16 -3.01 -5.68 6.34
C PHE A 16 -3.89 -5.46 7.58
N LYS A 17 -5.21 -5.58 7.45
CA LYS A 17 -6.12 -5.46 8.59
C LYS A 17 -5.87 -6.49 9.69
N ASN A 18 -5.38 -7.66 9.30
CA ASN A 18 -5.07 -8.77 10.20
C ASN A 18 -3.56 -8.88 10.53
N SER A 19 -2.74 -7.93 10.08
CA SER A 19 -1.34 -7.84 10.51
C SER A 19 -1.23 -7.16 11.87
N THR A 20 -0.13 -7.40 12.57
CA THR A 20 0.19 -6.72 13.81
C THR A 20 0.78 -5.35 13.55
N VAL A 21 0.46 -4.39 14.41
CA VAL A 21 0.99 -3.02 14.42
C VAL A 21 1.34 -2.61 15.84
N ARG A 22 2.24 -1.65 15.97
CA ARG A 22 2.64 -1.12 17.26
C ARG A 22 1.77 0.08 17.63
N ILE A 23 1.32 0.07 18.87
CA ILE A 23 0.53 1.14 19.48
C ILE A 23 1.23 1.62 20.75
N ILE A 24 0.94 2.86 21.13
CA ILE A 24 1.36 3.45 22.42
C ILE A 24 0.08 3.72 23.20
N ALA A 25 0.04 3.22 24.45
CA ALA A 25 -1.10 3.44 25.33
C ALA A 25 -1.14 4.88 25.81
N ASN A 26 -2.31 5.54 25.67
CA ASN A 26 -2.54 6.91 26.13
C ASN A 26 -2.92 6.98 27.62
N ARG A 27 -3.36 5.86 28.19
CA ARG A 27 -3.80 5.73 29.59
C ARG A 27 -3.75 4.28 30.03
N ASN A 28 -3.71 4.10 31.35
CA ASN A 28 -3.86 2.77 31.96
C ASN A 28 -5.26 2.23 31.66
N ASN A 29 -5.31 0.97 31.21
CA ASN A 29 -6.58 0.30 30.96
C ASN A 29 -6.46 -1.19 31.29
N PRO A 30 -7.47 -1.79 31.97
CA PRO A 30 -7.45 -3.23 32.24
C PRO A 30 -7.52 -4.03 30.95
N GLU A 31 -7.29 -5.33 31.08
CA GLU A 31 -7.43 -6.28 29.96
C GLU A 31 -8.82 -6.15 29.29
N ILE A 32 -8.81 -6.10 27.97
CA ILE A 32 -10.01 -5.99 27.15
C ILE A 32 -10.21 -7.29 26.37
N LYS A 33 -11.39 -7.88 26.45
CA LYS A 33 -11.78 -9.04 25.64
C LYS A 33 -12.50 -8.58 24.39
N LEU A 34 -11.94 -8.87 23.21
CA LEU A 34 -12.45 -8.49 21.91
C LEU A 34 -12.53 -9.71 20.98
N ALA A 35 -13.71 -10.10 20.54
CA ALA A 35 -13.91 -11.15 19.52
C ALA A 35 -13.12 -12.46 19.82
N GLY A 36 -13.03 -12.86 21.07
CA GLY A 36 -12.35 -14.09 21.49
C GLY A 36 -10.85 -13.96 21.73
N ILE A 37 -10.28 -12.75 21.60
CA ILE A 37 -8.90 -12.43 21.98
C ILE A 37 -8.88 -11.51 23.19
N SER A 38 -7.84 -11.63 24.03
CA SER A 38 -7.58 -10.72 25.14
C SER A 38 -6.41 -9.81 24.77
N VAL A 39 -6.55 -8.51 25.00
CA VAL A 39 -5.52 -7.51 24.78
C VAL A 39 -5.33 -6.61 26.00
N GLY A 40 -4.09 -6.32 26.34
CA GLY A 40 -3.75 -5.61 27.57
C GLY A 40 -3.36 -6.57 28.71
N PRO A 41 -3.27 -6.13 29.99
CA PRO A 41 -3.55 -4.75 30.41
C PRO A 41 -2.63 -3.72 29.76
N PHE A 42 -3.11 -2.47 29.66
CA PHE A 42 -2.36 -1.37 29.08
C PHE A 42 -1.87 -0.44 30.21
N GLU A 43 -0.61 -0.04 30.13
CA GLU A 43 0.00 0.97 30.98
C GLU A 43 0.36 2.18 30.11
N GLU A 44 0.04 3.38 30.60
CA GLU A 44 0.28 4.64 29.91
C GLU A 44 1.74 4.80 29.47
N GLY A 45 1.96 5.17 28.22
CA GLY A 45 3.28 5.38 27.62
C GLY A 45 3.97 4.11 27.12
N ASN A 46 3.48 2.91 27.45
CA ASN A 46 4.08 1.67 27.00
C ASN A 46 3.65 1.28 25.59
N GLU A 47 4.56 0.62 24.85
CA GLU A 47 4.29 0.09 23.52
C GLU A 47 3.70 -1.32 23.61
N TYR A 48 2.73 -1.60 22.75
CA TYR A 48 2.10 -2.92 22.60
C TYR A 48 1.97 -3.29 21.12
N GLU A 49 2.04 -4.58 20.85
CA GLU A 49 1.80 -5.13 19.52
C GLU A 49 0.41 -5.78 19.49
N VAL A 50 -0.46 -5.26 18.60
CA VAL A 50 -1.85 -5.72 18.47
C VAL A 50 -2.23 -5.80 17.01
N PHE A 51 -3.27 -6.56 16.69
CA PHE A 51 -3.82 -6.55 15.34
C PHE A 51 -4.29 -5.15 14.95
N TYR A 52 -4.07 -4.78 13.68
CA TYR A 52 -4.44 -3.46 13.17
C TYR A 52 -5.92 -3.10 13.43
N TRP A 53 -6.84 -4.04 13.23
CA TRP A 53 -8.26 -3.79 13.52
C TRP A 53 -8.52 -3.49 15.00
N VAL A 54 -7.79 -4.14 15.92
CA VAL A 54 -7.83 -3.84 17.38
C VAL A 54 -7.27 -2.44 17.64
N ALA A 55 -6.12 -2.13 17.05
CA ALA A 55 -5.50 -0.81 17.19
C ALA A 55 -6.47 0.33 16.84
N LYS A 56 -7.27 0.14 15.77
CA LYS A 56 -8.28 1.14 15.35
C LYS A 56 -9.42 1.31 16.36
N GLU A 57 -9.87 0.26 17.01
CA GLU A 57 -10.88 0.36 18.05
C GLU A 57 -10.33 1.02 19.32
N LEU A 58 -9.08 0.70 19.69
CA LEU A 58 -8.38 1.36 20.81
C LEU A 58 -8.15 2.85 20.54
N GLU A 59 -7.82 3.21 19.29
CA GLU A 59 -7.64 4.61 18.86
C GLU A 59 -8.97 5.39 18.94
N LYS A 60 -10.07 4.84 18.42
CA LYS A 60 -11.41 5.44 18.52
C LYS A 60 -11.85 5.65 19.97
N SER A 61 -11.48 4.74 20.86
CA SER A 61 -11.80 4.81 22.28
C SER A 61 -10.83 5.70 23.07
N GLY A 62 -9.81 6.28 22.43
CA GLY A 62 -8.79 7.11 23.06
C GLY A 62 -7.87 6.36 24.03
N ILE A 63 -7.86 5.01 23.98
CA ILE A 63 -7.04 4.17 24.87
C ILE A 63 -5.59 4.15 24.41
N ALA A 64 -5.36 4.11 23.09
CA ALA A 64 -4.03 4.08 22.50
C ALA A 64 -4.02 4.83 21.16
N HIS A 65 -2.84 5.09 20.64
CA HIS A 65 -2.64 5.61 19.28
C HIS A 65 -1.59 4.77 18.56
N LEU A 66 -1.67 4.77 17.22
CA LEU A 66 -0.68 4.11 16.38
C LEU A 66 0.66 4.84 16.49
N ARG A 67 1.74 4.08 16.52
CA ARG A 67 3.09 4.64 16.50
C ARG A 67 3.30 5.44 15.20
N GLU A 68 3.93 6.60 15.28
CA GLU A 68 4.17 7.49 14.12
C GLU A 68 4.92 6.81 12.97
N ASP A 69 5.86 5.90 13.29
CA ASP A 69 6.61 5.16 12.27
C ASP A 69 5.72 4.28 11.40
N ASP A 70 4.61 3.79 11.95
CA ASP A 70 3.66 2.92 11.24
C ASP A 70 2.59 3.72 10.45
N CYS A 71 2.56 5.03 10.59
CA CYS A 71 1.67 5.93 9.84
C CYS A 71 2.35 6.46 8.58
N ILE A 72 1.58 6.67 7.51
CA ILE A 72 2.01 7.43 6.33
C ILE A 72 1.50 8.86 6.47
N ASP A 73 2.38 9.82 6.21
CA ASP A 73 2.08 11.26 6.15
C ASP A 73 2.63 11.88 4.85
N SER A 74 2.34 13.15 4.60
CA SER A 74 2.82 13.86 3.41
C SER A 74 4.35 13.96 3.35
N ALA A 75 5.05 14.03 4.49
CA ALA A 75 6.51 14.11 4.52
C ALA A 75 7.16 12.78 4.10
N LYS A 76 6.62 11.66 4.57
CA LYS A 76 7.06 10.31 4.15
C LYS A 76 6.77 10.06 2.67
N LEU A 77 5.58 10.46 2.20
CA LEU A 77 5.22 10.36 0.78
C LEU A 77 6.14 11.20 -0.10
N TYR A 78 6.47 12.41 0.30
CA TYR A 78 7.41 13.26 -0.43
C TYR A 78 8.78 12.61 -0.57
N LYS A 79 9.32 11.99 0.49
CA LYS A 79 10.60 11.25 0.45
C LYS A 79 10.52 10.07 -0.53
N ILE A 80 9.40 9.34 -0.53
CA ILE A 80 9.18 8.22 -1.46
C ILE A 80 9.09 8.73 -2.90
N GLN A 81 8.33 9.79 -3.16
CA GLN A 81 8.20 10.40 -4.48
C GLN A 81 9.56 10.85 -5.01
N TRP A 82 10.34 11.55 -4.18
CA TRP A 82 11.67 11.99 -4.57
C TRP A 82 12.59 10.81 -4.94
N LYS A 83 12.59 9.76 -4.12
CA LYS A 83 13.34 8.53 -4.38
C LYS A 83 12.90 7.86 -5.69
N GLU A 84 11.61 7.79 -5.96
CA GLU A 84 11.09 7.22 -7.21
C GLU A 84 11.46 8.05 -8.44
N ARG A 85 11.51 9.38 -8.32
CA ARG A 85 11.93 10.28 -9.41
C ARG A 85 13.43 10.22 -9.68
N ALA A 86 14.25 10.08 -8.64
CA ALA A 86 15.71 10.04 -8.77
C ALA A 86 16.23 8.77 -9.46
N GLN A 87 15.43 7.71 -9.49
CA GLN A 87 15.81 6.43 -10.08
C GLN A 87 15.45 6.38 -11.57
N THR A 88 16.38 5.84 -12.37
CA THR A 88 16.18 5.62 -13.81
C THR A 88 15.12 4.55 -14.09
N ALA A 89 14.65 4.47 -15.35
CA ALA A 89 13.58 3.57 -15.77
C ALA A 89 13.83 2.07 -15.46
N GLY A 90 15.10 1.64 -15.37
CA GLY A 90 15.46 0.26 -15.02
C GLY A 90 15.59 -0.02 -13.53
N GLN A 91 15.43 1.01 -12.69
CA GLN A 91 15.57 0.88 -11.24
C GLN A 91 14.23 1.18 -10.57
N ILE A 92 13.76 0.24 -9.77
CA ILE A 92 12.56 0.40 -8.96
C ILE A 92 12.92 0.20 -7.48
N SER A 93 12.52 1.14 -6.62
CA SER A 93 12.77 1.00 -5.20
C SER A 93 11.88 -0.08 -4.60
N LYS A 94 12.33 -0.69 -3.51
CA LYS A 94 11.47 -1.58 -2.72
C LYS A 94 10.70 -0.75 -1.69
N PRO A 95 9.38 -0.55 -1.84
CA PRO A 95 8.56 0.04 -0.79
C PRO A 95 8.32 -0.99 0.32
N ALA A 96 7.74 -0.56 1.45
CA ALA A 96 7.22 -1.49 2.44
C ALA A 96 6.11 -2.37 1.83
N ASP A 97 6.02 -3.62 2.23
CA ASP A 97 5.04 -4.58 1.67
C ASP A 97 3.58 -4.13 1.94
N ASP A 98 3.36 -3.33 2.97
CA ASP A 98 2.08 -2.74 3.37
C ASP A 98 1.87 -1.29 2.87
N PHE A 99 2.72 -0.82 1.95
CA PHE A 99 2.69 0.57 1.45
C PHE A 99 1.33 0.98 0.89
N TYR A 100 0.77 0.20 -0.04
CA TYR A 100 -0.50 0.54 -0.68
C TYR A 100 -1.71 0.45 0.28
N PRO A 101 -1.85 -0.56 1.13
CA PRO A 101 -2.86 -0.56 2.19
C PRO A 101 -2.79 0.66 3.10
N LYS A 102 -1.59 1.04 3.56
CA LYS A 102 -1.37 2.24 4.38
C LYS A 102 -1.72 3.52 3.63
N LEU A 103 -1.34 3.63 2.36
CA LEU A 103 -1.65 4.77 1.50
C LEU A 103 -3.16 4.94 1.31
N ARG A 104 -3.87 3.87 0.93
CA ARG A 104 -5.34 3.88 0.77
C ARG A 104 -6.04 4.29 2.06
N ARG A 105 -5.53 3.82 3.19
CA ARG A 105 -6.05 4.20 4.50
C ARG A 105 -5.86 5.69 4.78
N CYS A 106 -4.64 6.21 4.62
CA CYS A 106 -4.32 7.61 4.85
C CYS A 106 -5.25 8.54 4.03
N ILE A 107 -5.40 8.26 2.73
CA ILE A 107 -6.30 9.02 1.85
C ILE A 107 -7.76 8.93 2.33
N ARG A 108 -8.21 7.74 2.76
CA ARG A 108 -9.58 7.54 3.25
C ARG A 108 -9.84 8.30 4.55
N GLU A 109 -8.91 8.26 5.49
CA GLU A 109 -9.02 8.98 6.77
C GLU A 109 -9.09 10.49 6.55
N LEU A 110 -8.19 11.05 5.74
CA LEU A 110 -8.21 12.47 5.40
C LEU A 110 -9.49 12.88 4.66
N ARG A 111 -10.02 12.02 3.77
CA ARG A 111 -11.26 12.28 3.06
C ARG A 111 -12.50 12.32 3.96
N HIS A 112 -12.53 11.45 4.98
CA HIS A 112 -13.64 11.30 5.91
C HIS A 112 -13.44 12.03 7.23
N GLU A 113 -12.40 12.86 7.33
CA GLU A 113 -12.16 13.71 8.51
C GLU A 113 -13.38 14.60 8.78
N PRO A 114 -14.00 14.49 9.96
CA PRO A 114 -15.21 15.26 10.26
C PRO A 114 -14.95 16.78 10.34
N SER A 115 -13.74 17.18 10.69
CA SER A 115 -13.32 18.58 10.75
C SER A 115 -12.67 18.98 9.41
N LYS A 116 -13.45 19.60 8.52
CA LYS A 116 -12.95 20.14 7.24
C LYS A 116 -12.32 21.51 7.43
N THR A 117 -11.28 21.61 8.25
CA THR A 117 -10.47 22.83 8.30
C THR A 117 -9.70 23.02 7.00
N PRO A 118 -9.38 24.28 6.59
CA PRO A 118 -8.61 24.54 5.40
C PRO A 118 -7.26 23.81 5.37
N GLU A 119 -6.62 23.59 6.51
CA GLU A 119 -5.37 22.85 6.65
C GLU A 119 -5.57 21.36 6.29
N LYS A 120 -6.64 20.74 6.78
CA LYS A 120 -6.96 19.33 6.50
C LYS A 120 -7.33 19.11 5.03
N VAL A 121 -8.02 20.06 4.41
CA VAL A 121 -8.32 20.01 2.98
C VAL A 121 -7.03 20.07 2.16
N ARG A 122 -6.13 21.02 2.47
CA ARG A 122 -4.83 21.13 1.79
C ARG A 122 -3.97 19.89 1.98
N GLU A 123 -3.98 19.29 3.18
CA GLU A 123 -3.25 18.06 3.46
C GLU A 123 -3.81 16.88 2.64
N TYR A 124 -5.13 16.74 2.54
CA TYR A 124 -5.78 15.75 1.68
C TYR A 124 -5.39 15.92 0.21
N GLU A 125 -5.43 17.15 -0.32
CA GLU A 125 -5.04 17.46 -1.70
C GLU A 125 -3.57 17.12 -1.94
N ARG A 126 -2.68 17.52 -1.02
CA ARG A 126 -1.25 17.25 -1.08
C ARG A 126 -0.93 15.75 -1.06
N VAL A 127 -1.53 15.01 -0.12
CA VAL A 127 -1.34 13.57 0.00
C VAL A 127 -1.87 12.86 -1.26
N THR A 128 -3.02 13.27 -1.78
CA THR A 128 -3.60 12.69 -2.99
C THR A 128 -2.72 12.94 -4.21
N GLN A 129 -2.19 14.15 -4.37
CA GLN A 129 -1.28 14.49 -5.46
C GLN A 129 0.03 13.68 -5.39
N LEU A 130 0.65 13.60 -4.20
CA LEU A 130 1.87 12.80 -3.98
C LEU A 130 1.62 11.32 -4.28
N ALA A 131 0.47 10.79 -3.84
CA ALA A 131 0.08 9.41 -4.11
C ALA A 131 -0.07 9.14 -5.61
N GLN A 132 -0.74 10.02 -6.35
CA GLN A 132 -0.88 9.92 -7.81
C GLN A 132 0.48 9.94 -8.52
N ASP A 133 1.36 10.85 -8.12
CA ASP A 133 2.71 10.97 -8.69
C ASP A 133 3.53 9.68 -8.45
N ILE A 134 3.50 9.13 -7.24
CA ILE A 134 4.19 7.88 -6.90
C ILE A 134 3.62 6.73 -7.73
N VAL A 135 2.31 6.55 -7.74
CA VAL A 135 1.64 5.47 -8.48
C VAL A 135 1.94 5.55 -9.96
N ASN A 136 1.85 6.75 -10.56
CA ASN A 136 2.14 6.96 -11.99
C ASN A 136 3.60 6.71 -12.33
N SER A 137 4.54 7.13 -11.46
CA SER A 137 5.96 6.87 -11.65
C SER A 137 6.25 5.37 -11.61
N ARG A 138 5.70 4.66 -10.64
CA ARG A 138 5.85 3.21 -10.49
C ARG A 138 5.18 2.45 -11.63
N LEU A 139 3.98 2.86 -12.04
CA LEU A 139 3.28 2.27 -13.18
C LEU A 139 4.13 2.31 -14.46
N LYS A 140 4.74 3.46 -14.78
CA LYS A 140 5.64 3.58 -15.94
C LYS A 140 6.81 2.59 -15.87
N LYS A 141 7.42 2.43 -14.68
CA LYS A 141 8.52 1.48 -14.47
C LYS A 141 8.05 0.02 -14.61
N ILE A 142 6.88 -0.32 -14.07
CA ILE A 142 6.28 -1.67 -14.17
C ILE A 142 5.99 -2.02 -15.64
N VAL A 143 5.41 -1.09 -16.41
CA VAL A 143 5.16 -1.28 -17.85
C VAL A 143 6.47 -1.47 -18.61
N SER A 144 7.48 -0.65 -18.35
CA SER A 144 8.80 -0.79 -18.96
C SER A 144 9.45 -2.14 -18.61
N LEU A 145 9.32 -2.59 -17.36
CA LEU A 145 9.84 -3.88 -16.90
C LEU A 145 9.11 -5.04 -17.57
N ALA A 146 7.77 -4.97 -17.69
CA ALA A 146 6.95 -5.99 -18.34
C ALA A 146 7.23 -6.10 -19.85
N ALA A 147 7.66 -5.01 -20.50
CA ALA A 147 8.01 -4.97 -21.90
C ALA A 147 9.46 -5.39 -22.20
N ALA A 148 10.31 -5.50 -21.18
CA ALA A 148 11.72 -5.86 -21.37
C ALA A 148 11.87 -7.33 -21.80
N PRO A 149 12.79 -7.64 -22.74
CA PRO A 149 13.00 -9.01 -23.25
C PRO A 149 13.64 -9.94 -22.22
N ALA A 150 14.43 -9.41 -21.30
CA ALA A 150 15.08 -10.16 -20.23
C ALA A 150 14.57 -9.69 -18.85
N GLN A 151 14.02 -10.63 -18.09
CA GLN A 151 13.56 -10.34 -16.73
C GLN A 151 14.77 -10.30 -15.80
N THR A 152 14.98 -9.17 -15.14
CA THR A 152 15.94 -9.10 -14.04
C THR A 152 15.19 -9.49 -12.77
N GLU A 153 15.31 -10.75 -12.33
CA GLU A 153 14.66 -11.28 -11.11
C GLU A 153 14.83 -10.36 -9.91
N HIS A 154 15.96 -9.70 -9.80
CA HIS A 154 16.24 -8.74 -8.73
C HIS A 154 15.27 -7.55 -8.73
N THR A 155 14.87 -7.06 -9.90
CA THR A 155 13.95 -5.91 -10.02
C THR A 155 12.52 -6.31 -9.67
N VAL A 156 12.09 -7.51 -10.03
CA VAL A 156 10.75 -8.04 -9.68
C VAL A 156 10.60 -8.25 -8.17
N LYS A 157 11.68 -8.58 -7.45
CA LYS A 157 11.67 -8.68 -5.98
C LYS A 157 11.38 -7.36 -5.26
N ASN A 158 11.59 -6.23 -5.94
CA ASN A 158 11.30 -4.90 -5.39
C ASN A 158 9.85 -4.43 -5.59
N LEU A 159 9.02 -5.24 -6.24
CA LEU A 159 7.59 -4.97 -6.42
C LEU A 159 6.80 -5.43 -5.19
N THR A 160 5.75 -4.67 -4.83
CA THR A 160 4.76 -5.14 -3.86
C THR A 160 3.92 -6.27 -4.47
N ASN A 161 3.10 -6.93 -3.64
CA ASN A 161 2.24 -8.02 -4.13
C ASN A 161 1.21 -7.52 -5.16
N GLU A 162 0.63 -6.32 -4.96
CA GLU A 162 -0.28 -5.70 -5.92
C GLU A 162 0.42 -5.36 -7.25
N GLU A 163 1.67 -4.91 -7.18
CA GLU A 163 2.48 -4.59 -8.35
C GLU A 163 2.96 -5.83 -9.11
N LYS A 164 3.33 -6.90 -8.39
CA LYS A 164 3.67 -8.20 -9.01
C LYS A 164 2.50 -8.74 -9.81
N PHE A 165 1.30 -8.70 -9.24
CA PHE A 165 0.11 -9.11 -9.97
C PHE A 165 -0.07 -8.30 -11.26
N LEU A 166 0.05 -6.96 -11.20
CA LEU A 166 -0.05 -6.10 -12.39
C LEU A 166 1.03 -6.43 -13.42
N TYR A 167 2.27 -6.58 -12.96
CA TYR A 167 3.42 -6.93 -13.79
C TYR A 167 3.19 -8.25 -14.54
N GLU A 168 2.74 -9.30 -13.85
CA GLU A 168 2.48 -10.62 -14.45
C GLU A 168 1.39 -10.55 -15.53
N GLN A 169 0.30 -9.79 -15.27
CA GLN A 169 -0.77 -9.61 -16.25
C GLN A 169 -0.28 -8.85 -17.49
N LEU A 170 0.50 -7.79 -17.30
CA LEU A 170 1.06 -6.99 -18.39
C LEU A 170 2.09 -7.79 -19.19
N SER A 171 2.99 -8.52 -18.54
CA SER A 171 4.00 -9.36 -19.21
C SER A 171 3.34 -10.40 -20.09
N LYS A 172 2.32 -11.09 -19.58
CA LYS A 172 1.57 -12.09 -20.33
C LYS A 172 0.89 -11.46 -21.54
N LEU A 173 0.16 -10.37 -21.36
CA LEU A 173 -0.54 -9.67 -22.44
C LEU A 173 0.42 -9.18 -23.55
N ILE A 174 1.55 -8.57 -23.14
CA ILE A 174 2.56 -8.07 -24.09
C ILE A 174 3.20 -9.24 -24.85
N GLN A 175 3.47 -10.36 -24.20
CA GLN A 175 4.04 -11.55 -24.82
C GLN A 175 3.06 -12.16 -25.83
N GLU A 176 1.81 -12.39 -25.45
CA GLU A 176 0.75 -12.89 -26.33
C GLU A 176 0.58 -11.99 -27.56
N TRP A 177 0.53 -10.67 -27.35
CA TRP A 177 0.42 -9.72 -28.46
C TRP A 177 1.63 -9.79 -29.41
N ARG A 178 2.87 -9.86 -28.87
CA ARG A 178 4.08 -9.98 -29.71
C ARG A 178 4.07 -11.25 -30.53
N THR A 179 3.72 -12.38 -29.93
CA THR A 179 3.63 -13.67 -30.63
C THR A 179 2.63 -13.58 -31.79
N GLN A 180 1.42 -13.07 -31.55
CA GLN A 180 0.40 -12.93 -32.58
C GLN A 180 0.77 -11.95 -33.71
N ILE A 181 1.57 -10.93 -33.45
CA ILE A 181 2.01 -9.99 -34.49
C ILE A 181 3.17 -10.53 -35.31
N ILE A 182 4.08 -11.29 -34.69
CA ILE A 182 5.31 -11.78 -35.37
C ILE A 182 5.09 -13.14 -36.02
N GLU A 183 4.38 -14.04 -35.35
CA GLU A 183 4.00 -15.33 -35.84
C GLU A 183 2.67 -15.19 -36.60
N CYS A 184 2.73 -14.79 -37.88
CA CYS A 184 1.57 -14.94 -38.75
C CYS A 184 1.30 -16.44 -38.86
N GLU A 185 0.20 -16.93 -38.26
CA GLU A 185 -0.33 -18.24 -38.62
C GLU A 185 -0.62 -18.21 -40.11
N GLU A 186 0.12 -19.02 -40.89
CA GLU A 186 -0.28 -19.37 -42.24
C GLU A 186 -1.64 -20.08 -42.10
N THR A 187 -2.72 -19.36 -42.31
CA THR A 187 -4.04 -19.97 -42.51
C THR A 187 -3.91 -20.78 -43.78
N GLU A 188 -3.71 -22.08 -43.62
CA GLU A 188 -3.92 -23.05 -44.72
C GLU A 188 -5.36 -22.87 -45.22
N GLU A 189 -5.48 -22.36 -46.45
CA GLU A 189 -6.69 -22.41 -47.26
C GLU A 189 -7.02 -23.86 -47.71
#